data_a2873f2ff421893868b065497c9a650f
#
_entry.id   a2873f2ff421893868b065497c9a650f
#
_cell.length_a   1.000
_cell.length_b   1.000
_cell.length_c   1.000
_cell.angle_alpha   90.00
_cell.angle_beta   90.00
_cell.angle_gamma   90.00
#
_symmetry.space_group_name_H-M   'P 1'
#
loop_
_entity.id
_entity.type
_entity.pdbx_description
1 polymer ?
#
loop_
_entity_poly.entity_id
_entity_poly.type
_entity_poly.pdbx_seq_one_letter_code
_entity_poly.pdbx_strand_id
1 'polypeptide(L)'
;MPEFSERSGCGAPAEEVWKLLHDPDRFPEWWAGTERVEPGDGGAVTRYLDGWPDVPMPTAVTSRREGAAIVISCLRSDIVHEWTLEPAAGGCAVAVRVTIPDEEAARLEPVRAEVRASLARLVEVAHAAA
;
A
#
# COMPACT_ATOMS: atom_id res chain seq x y z
N MET A 1 -17.79 9.18 -4.89
CA MET A 1 -16.40 8.81 -5.13
C MET A 1 -16.30 7.30 -5.25
N PRO A 2 -15.73 6.80 -6.35
CA PRO A 2 -15.50 5.36 -6.47
C PRO A 2 -14.66 4.83 -5.34
N GLU A 3 -14.99 3.64 -4.87
CA GLU A 3 -14.16 2.96 -3.87
C GLU A 3 -14.27 1.46 -4.07
N PHE A 4 -13.26 0.74 -3.59
CA PHE A 4 -13.28 -0.72 -3.56
C PHE A 4 -12.47 -1.21 -2.37
N SER A 5 -12.68 -2.47 -2.02
CA SER A 5 -11.91 -3.12 -0.96
C SER A 5 -11.41 -4.48 -1.44
N GLU A 6 -10.22 -4.85 -0.98
CA GLU A 6 -9.66 -6.18 -1.21
C GLU A 6 -9.19 -6.73 0.13
N ARG A 7 -9.15 -8.05 0.25
CA ARG A 7 -8.85 -8.70 1.52
C ARG A 7 -8.13 -10.02 1.29
N SER A 8 -7.22 -10.36 2.19
CA SER A 8 -6.51 -11.64 2.16
C SER A 8 -6.14 -12.10 3.57
N GLY A 9 -6.15 -13.41 3.77
CA GLY A 9 -5.49 -13.99 4.93
C GLY A 9 -3.99 -14.02 4.71
N CYS A 10 -3.22 -14.05 5.79
CA CYS A 10 -1.77 -14.14 5.76
C CYS A 10 -1.30 -15.11 6.85
N GLY A 11 -0.43 -16.04 6.50
CA GLY A 11 0.13 -17.00 7.45
C GLY A 11 1.21 -16.43 8.36
N ALA A 12 1.61 -15.17 8.16
CA ALA A 12 2.58 -14.49 9.00
C ALA A 12 1.85 -13.64 10.06
N PRO A 13 2.50 -13.35 11.21
CA PRO A 13 1.94 -12.44 12.20
C PRO A 13 1.77 -11.03 11.64
N ALA A 14 0.81 -10.27 12.17
CA ALA A 14 0.57 -8.90 11.74
C ALA A 14 1.81 -8.02 11.78
N GLU A 15 2.71 -8.23 12.75
CA GLU A 15 3.94 -7.45 12.86
C GLU A 15 4.86 -7.60 11.64
N GLU A 16 4.87 -8.75 10.98
CA GLU A 16 5.67 -8.95 9.78
C GLU A 16 5.09 -8.16 8.60
N VAL A 17 3.76 -8.10 8.49
CA VAL A 17 3.10 -7.29 7.47
C VAL A 17 3.30 -5.80 7.77
N TRP A 18 3.21 -5.41 9.03
CA TRP A 18 3.40 -4.03 9.46
C TRP A 18 4.77 -3.47 9.08
N LYS A 19 5.82 -4.26 9.24
CA LYS A 19 7.18 -3.85 8.85
C LYS A 19 7.27 -3.42 7.39
N LEU A 20 6.49 -4.06 6.53
CA LEU A 20 6.46 -3.75 5.10
C LEU A 20 5.61 -2.52 4.79
N LEU A 21 4.49 -2.37 5.50
CA LEU A 21 3.55 -1.29 5.24
C LEU A 21 4.02 0.06 5.77
N HIS A 22 4.66 0.10 6.94
CA HIS A 22 4.99 1.37 7.58
C HIS A 22 6.34 1.94 7.16
N ASP A 23 7.17 1.15 6.50
CA ASP A 23 8.50 1.60 6.06
C ASP A 23 8.50 1.84 4.54
N PRO A 24 8.48 3.11 4.12
CA PRO A 24 8.45 3.43 2.68
C PRO A 24 9.62 2.87 1.90
N ASP A 25 10.79 2.67 2.53
CA ASP A 25 11.96 2.10 1.85
C ASP A 25 11.70 0.67 1.41
N ARG A 26 10.71 0.02 1.99
CA ARG A 26 10.32 -1.35 1.66
C ARG A 26 9.19 -1.44 0.64
N PHE A 27 8.57 -0.33 0.25
CA PHE A 27 7.47 -0.32 -0.73
C PHE A 27 7.81 -1.06 -2.03
N PRO A 28 9.03 -0.93 -2.60
CA PRO A 28 9.35 -1.68 -3.83
C PRO A 28 9.28 -3.20 -3.67
N GLU A 29 9.36 -3.73 -2.45
CA GLU A 29 9.31 -5.17 -2.22
C GLU A 29 7.91 -5.76 -2.43
N TRP A 30 6.86 -4.96 -2.20
CA TRP A 30 5.49 -5.47 -2.26
C TRP A 30 4.52 -4.63 -3.10
N TRP A 31 4.77 -3.34 -3.24
CA TRP A 31 3.84 -2.46 -3.97
C TRP A 31 4.11 -2.57 -5.47
N ALA A 32 3.25 -3.32 -6.16
CA ALA A 32 3.40 -3.57 -7.60
C ALA A 32 3.49 -2.26 -8.38
N GLY A 33 4.43 -2.19 -9.31
CA GLY A 33 4.67 -1.00 -10.11
C GLY A 33 5.57 0.05 -9.46
N THR A 34 6.02 -0.18 -8.22
CA THR A 34 6.93 0.74 -7.53
C THR A 34 8.37 0.32 -7.76
N GLU A 35 9.15 1.18 -8.44
CA GLU A 35 10.55 0.92 -8.70
C GLU A 35 11.43 1.32 -7.53
N ARG A 36 11.24 2.53 -7.02
CA ARG A 36 12.02 3.05 -5.89
C ARG A 36 11.26 4.13 -5.15
N VAL A 37 11.72 4.43 -3.95
CA VAL A 37 11.16 5.49 -3.10
C VAL A 37 12.32 6.30 -2.55
N GLU A 38 12.17 7.62 -2.52
CA GLU A 38 13.15 8.55 -1.96
C GLU A 38 12.49 9.40 -0.87
N PRO A 39 13.26 9.90 0.10
CA PRO A 39 12.73 10.82 1.11
C PRO A 39 12.15 12.07 0.45
N GLY A 40 11.05 12.58 1.00
CA GLY A 40 10.43 13.82 0.58
C GLY A 40 10.33 14.81 1.74
N ASP A 41 9.67 15.92 1.49
CA ASP A 41 9.49 16.97 2.50
C ASP A 41 8.32 16.66 3.43
N GLY A 42 8.44 17.09 4.69
CA GLY A 42 7.33 17.08 5.64
C GLY A 42 6.77 15.69 5.98
N GLY A 43 7.61 14.66 6.00
CA GLY A 43 7.16 13.30 6.30
C GLY A 43 6.56 12.56 5.11
N ALA A 44 6.44 13.21 3.96
CA ALA A 44 6.06 12.55 2.72
C ALA A 44 7.27 11.87 2.10
N VAL A 45 7.01 10.98 1.15
CA VAL A 45 8.08 10.33 0.36
C VAL A 45 7.77 10.53 -1.12
N THR A 46 8.79 10.34 -1.96
CA THR A 46 8.62 10.40 -3.40
C THR A 46 8.72 9.00 -3.96
N ARG A 47 7.65 8.56 -4.62
CA ARG A 47 7.56 7.25 -5.22
C ARG A 47 7.79 7.36 -6.73
N TYR A 48 8.55 6.44 -7.28
CA TYR A 48 8.79 6.37 -8.73
C TYR A 48 8.26 5.05 -9.26
N LEU A 49 7.52 5.11 -10.36
CA LEU A 49 6.89 3.94 -10.98
C LEU A 49 7.83 3.26 -11.97
N ASP A 50 7.65 1.96 -12.15
CA ASP A 50 8.38 1.19 -13.16
C ASP A 50 8.14 1.82 -14.54
N GLY A 51 9.23 2.07 -15.27
CA GLY A 51 9.16 2.67 -16.59
C GLY A 51 9.04 4.21 -16.59
N TRP A 52 8.95 4.83 -15.40
CA TRP A 52 8.80 6.28 -15.27
C TRP A 52 9.78 6.84 -14.24
N PRO A 53 11.11 6.63 -14.45
CA PRO A 53 12.11 6.97 -13.42
C PRO A 53 12.25 8.48 -13.16
N ASP A 54 11.78 9.32 -14.07
CA ASP A 54 11.90 10.77 -13.93
C ASP A 54 10.60 11.46 -13.53
N VAL A 55 9.55 10.69 -13.20
CA VAL A 55 8.26 11.27 -12.81
C VAL A 55 8.06 11.07 -11.31
N PRO A 56 8.27 12.11 -10.49
CA PRO A 56 8.08 12.00 -9.04
C PRO A 56 6.59 11.92 -8.67
N MET A 57 6.25 10.97 -7.81
CA MET A 57 4.89 10.81 -7.28
C MET A 57 4.94 11.07 -5.77
N PRO A 58 4.64 12.28 -5.32
CA PRO A 58 4.65 12.58 -3.90
C PRO A 58 3.56 11.77 -3.19
N THR A 59 3.95 11.14 -2.08
CA THR A 59 3.11 10.17 -1.37
C THR A 59 3.16 10.45 0.12
N ALA A 60 2.00 10.56 0.76
CA ALA A 60 1.89 10.72 2.20
C ALA A 60 1.64 9.37 2.84
N VAL A 61 2.34 9.10 3.94
CA VAL A 61 2.21 7.86 4.70
C VAL A 61 1.88 8.25 6.14
N THR A 62 0.69 7.87 6.62
CA THR A 62 0.21 8.24 7.95
C THR A 62 -0.26 7.01 8.71
N SER A 63 0.40 6.69 9.82
CA SER A 63 -0.05 5.64 10.71
C SER A 63 -1.27 6.14 11.48
N ARG A 64 -2.39 5.44 11.37
CA ARG A 64 -3.59 5.75 12.13
C ARG A 64 -3.64 5.00 13.46
N ARG A 65 -3.15 3.76 13.44
CA ARG A 65 -3.08 2.93 14.62
C ARG A 65 -1.85 2.06 14.48
N GLU A 66 -0.89 2.27 15.36
CA GLU A 66 0.38 1.56 15.34
C GLU A 66 0.19 0.06 15.27
N GLY A 67 0.80 -0.56 14.26
CA GLY A 67 0.74 -2.00 14.06
C GLY A 67 -0.56 -2.51 13.44
N ALA A 68 -1.56 -1.65 13.19
CA ALA A 68 -2.88 -2.10 12.75
C ALA A 68 -3.52 -1.32 11.60
N ALA A 69 -3.22 -0.03 11.44
CA ALA A 69 -3.85 0.77 10.39
C ALA A 69 -2.92 1.86 9.88
N ILE A 70 -2.83 1.99 8.56
CA ILE A 70 -1.98 2.98 7.91
C ILE A 70 -2.68 3.49 6.64
N VAL A 71 -2.54 4.80 6.39
CA VAL A 71 -3.09 5.44 5.20
C VAL A 71 -1.94 5.88 4.31
N ILE A 72 -1.98 5.47 3.05
CA ILE A 72 -1.01 5.85 2.03
C ILE A 72 -1.76 6.57 0.93
N SER A 73 -1.42 7.82 0.69
CA SER A 73 -2.13 8.69 -0.25
C SER A 73 -1.20 9.22 -1.32
N CYS A 74 -1.63 9.15 -2.58
CA CYS A 74 -0.94 9.82 -3.66
C CYS A 74 -1.35 11.29 -3.65
N LEU A 75 -0.40 12.20 -3.48
CA LEU A 75 -0.70 13.63 -3.38
C LEU A 75 -0.99 14.31 -4.72
N ARG A 76 -0.77 13.62 -5.84
CA ARG A 76 -1.09 14.15 -7.18
C ARG A 76 -2.48 13.77 -7.62
N SER A 77 -2.90 12.54 -7.36
CA SER A 77 -4.21 12.02 -7.79
C SER A 77 -5.26 12.04 -6.68
N ASP A 78 -4.81 12.22 -5.43
CA ASP A 78 -5.65 12.11 -4.22
C ASP A 78 -6.30 10.72 -4.07
N ILE A 79 -5.71 9.69 -4.67
CA ILE A 79 -6.12 8.31 -4.45
C ILE A 79 -5.58 7.87 -3.10
N VAL A 80 -6.45 7.35 -2.25
CA VAL A 80 -6.14 6.98 -0.87
C VAL A 80 -6.25 5.47 -0.68
N HIS A 81 -5.19 4.87 -0.14
CA HIS A 81 -5.17 3.45 0.25
C HIS A 81 -5.15 3.37 1.77
N GLU A 82 -6.17 2.74 2.35
CA GLU A 82 -6.23 2.51 3.79
C GLU A 82 -6.03 1.03 4.06
N TRP A 83 -4.88 0.69 4.64
CA TRP A 83 -4.52 -0.69 4.96
C TRP A 83 -4.81 -0.98 6.43
N THR A 84 -5.44 -2.10 6.69
CA THR A 84 -5.75 -2.54 8.06
C THR A 84 -5.30 -3.97 8.28
N LEU A 85 -4.84 -4.25 9.50
CA LEU A 85 -4.39 -5.56 9.93
C LEU A 85 -5.19 -6.00 11.15
N GLU A 86 -5.63 -7.25 11.15
CA GLU A 86 -6.30 -7.85 12.31
C GLU A 86 -5.67 -9.20 12.61
N PRO A 87 -5.41 -9.53 13.90
CA PRO A 87 -4.94 -10.86 14.25
C PRO A 87 -5.98 -11.91 13.82
N ALA A 88 -5.49 -13.07 13.37
CA ALA A 88 -6.35 -14.18 12.99
C ALA A 88 -5.64 -15.48 13.33
N ALA A 89 -6.38 -16.57 13.39
CA ALA A 89 -5.80 -17.88 13.66
C ALA A 89 -4.72 -18.21 12.63
N GLY A 90 -3.51 -18.50 13.10
CA GLY A 90 -2.38 -18.86 12.24
C GLY A 90 -1.70 -17.67 11.54
N GLY A 91 -2.05 -16.43 11.92
CA GLY A 91 -1.41 -15.25 11.31
C GLY A 91 -2.23 -13.98 11.47
N CYS A 92 -2.65 -13.38 10.36
CA CYS A 92 -3.46 -12.17 10.38
C CYS A 92 -4.36 -12.07 9.14
N ALA A 93 -5.27 -11.13 9.15
CA ALA A 93 -6.07 -10.73 8.00
C ALA A 93 -5.62 -9.34 7.57
N VAL A 94 -5.39 -9.18 6.27
CA VAL A 94 -4.97 -7.92 5.67
C VAL A 94 -6.10 -7.41 4.80
N ALA A 95 -6.50 -6.16 5.00
CA ALA A 95 -7.53 -5.53 4.18
C ALA A 95 -7.04 -4.18 3.69
N VAL A 96 -7.49 -3.79 2.50
CA VAL A 96 -7.20 -2.48 1.95
C VAL A 96 -8.47 -1.90 1.37
N ARG A 97 -8.76 -0.65 1.72
CA ARG A 97 -9.86 0.12 1.13
C ARG A 97 -9.25 1.27 0.33
N VAL A 98 -9.66 1.39 -0.91
CA VAL A 98 -9.15 2.41 -1.81
C VAL A 98 -10.28 3.34 -2.20
N THR A 99 -10.05 4.64 -2.05
CA THR A 99 -10.99 5.69 -2.42
C THR A 99 -10.37 6.50 -3.57
N ILE A 100 -11.13 6.67 -4.64
CA ILE A 100 -10.67 7.35 -5.85
C ILE A 100 -11.54 8.59 -6.08
N PRO A 101 -10.94 9.79 -6.24
CA PRO A 101 -11.71 10.99 -6.56
C PRO A 101 -12.48 10.82 -7.87
N ASP A 102 -13.62 11.49 -7.99
CA ASP A 102 -14.46 11.38 -9.21
C ASP A 102 -13.70 11.73 -10.48
N GLU A 103 -12.79 12.72 -10.43
CA GLU A 103 -11.97 13.11 -11.59
C GLU A 103 -10.96 12.03 -11.99
N GLU A 104 -10.73 11.06 -11.13
CA GLU A 104 -9.82 9.94 -11.40
C GLU A 104 -10.57 8.61 -11.59
N ALA A 105 -11.89 8.67 -11.78
CA ALA A 105 -12.74 7.47 -11.87
C ALA A 105 -12.32 6.47 -12.96
N ALA A 106 -11.75 6.97 -14.05
CA ALA A 106 -11.27 6.10 -15.14
C ALA A 106 -10.11 5.19 -14.70
N ARG A 107 -9.47 5.48 -13.57
CA ARG A 107 -8.35 4.70 -13.05
C ARG A 107 -8.79 3.55 -12.15
N LEU A 108 -10.09 3.38 -11.93
CA LEU A 108 -10.61 2.35 -11.01
C LEU A 108 -10.06 0.94 -11.33
N GLU A 109 -10.21 0.48 -12.57
CA GLU A 109 -9.77 -0.87 -12.91
C GLU A 109 -8.26 -1.06 -12.88
N PRO A 110 -7.44 -0.14 -13.44
CA PRO A 110 -5.98 -0.25 -13.30
C PRO A 110 -5.51 -0.22 -11.85
N VAL A 111 -6.08 0.64 -11.03
CA VAL A 111 -5.70 0.73 -9.61
C VAL A 111 -6.11 -0.53 -8.87
N ARG A 112 -7.29 -1.06 -9.15
CA ARG A 112 -7.76 -2.30 -8.54
C ARG A 112 -6.83 -3.48 -8.88
N ALA A 113 -6.41 -3.59 -10.13
CA ALA A 113 -5.46 -4.64 -10.55
C ALA A 113 -4.12 -4.49 -9.82
N GLU A 114 -3.62 -3.27 -9.70
CA GLU A 114 -2.39 -2.99 -8.97
C GLU A 114 -2.51 -3.35 -7.49
N VAL A 115 -3.62 -2.99 -6.87
CA VAL A 115 -3.86 -3.28 -5.45
C VAL A 115 -3.96 -4.78 -5.20
N ARG A 116 -4.63 -5.53 -6.08
CA ARG A 116 -4.72 -6.98 -5.96
C ARG A 116 -3.34 -7.64 -6.06
N ALA A 117 -2.53 -7.20 -7.02
CA ALA A 117 -1.17 -7.70 -7.18
C ALA A 117 -0.30 -7.34 -5.97
N SER A 118 -0.45 -6.12 -5.46
CA SER A 118 0.30 -5.65 -4.29
C SER A 118 -0.07 -6.42 -3.03
N LEU A 119 -1.36 -6.68 -2.82
CA LEU A 119 -1.84 -7.43 -1.66
C LEU A 119 -1.29 -8.86 -1.68
N ALA A 120 -1.35 -9.53 -2.83
CA ALA A 120 -0.81 -10.88 -2.99
C ALA A 120 0.68 -10.92 -2.69
N ARG A 121 1.42 -9.94 -3.20
CA ARG A 121 2.86 -9.86 -3.00
C ARG A 121 3.23 -9.53 -1.56
N LEU A 122 2.48 -8.62 -0.93
CA LEU A 122 2.66 -8.25 0.47
C LEU A 122 2.56 -9.48 1.38
N VAL A 123 1.51 -10.28 1.19
CA VAL A 123 1.27 -11.50 1.95
C VAL A 123 2.40 -12.50 1.72
N GLU A 124 2.84 -12.66 0.48
CA GLU A 124 3.92 -13.58 0.12
C GLU A 124 5.25 -13.17 0.76
N VAL A 125 5.61 -11.89 0.69
CA VAL A 125 6.86 -11.37 1.25
C VAL A 125 6.85 -11.49 2.78
N ALA A 126 5.73 -11.15 3.42
CA ALA A 126 5.60 -11.27 4.87
C ALA A 126 5.69 -12.72 5.34
N HIS A 127 5.08 -13.64 4.60
CA HIS A 127 5.12 -15.07 4.92
C HIS A 127 6.54 -15.62 4.81
N ALA A 128 7.28 -15.22 3.78
CA ALA A 128 8.66 -15.67 3.58
C ALA A 128 9.62 -15.15 4.67
N ALA A 129 9.30 -14.02 5.29
CA ALA A 129 10.10 -13.41 6.35
C ALA A 129 9.78 -13.95 7.75
N ALA A 130 8.67 -14.66 7.88
CA ALA A 130 8.21 -15.17 9.18
C ALA A 130 8.97 -16.42 9.62
#